data_415d10b17fe74eda73d711ff97a95d04
#
_entry.id   415d10b17fe74eda73d711ff97a95d04
#
_cell.length_a   1.000
_cell.length_b   1.000
_cell.length_c   1.000
_cell.angle_alpha   90.00
_cell.angle_beta   90.00
_cell.angle_gamma   90.00
#
_symmetry.space_group_name_H-M   'P 1'
#
loop_
_entity.id
_entity.type
_entity.pdbx_description
1 polymer ?
#
loop_
_entity_poly.entity_id
_entity_poly.type
_entity_poly.pdbx_seq_one_letter_code
_entity_poly.pdbx_strand_id
1 'polypeptide(L)' 'MKIVIAEKISSSAVELLKEESRWTVITHEQLNGNLPGQVEGADALIVRSAVYVDSALLEHARKLRVIGRAGV' A
#
# COMPACT_ATOMS: atom_id res chain seq x y z
N MET A 1 0.43 9.72 -7.95
CA MET A 1 -0.35 8.78 -7.10
C MET A 1 0.57 8.12 -6.10
N LYS A 2 0.14 8.02 -4.87
CA LYS A 2 0.91 7.33 -3.83
C LYS A 2 0.33 5.93 -3.61
N ILE A 3 1.18 4.92 -3.72
CA ILE A 3 0.80 3.52 -3.54
C ILE A 3 1.54 2.98 -2.31
N VAL A 4 0.79 2.47 -1.35
CA VAL A 4 1.36 1.86 -0.16
C VAL A 4 1.21 0.35 -0.26
N ILE A 5 2.34 -0.36 -0.14
CA ILE A 5 2.37 -1.82 -0.15
C ILE A 5 2.49 -2.27 1.30
N ALA A 6 1.38 -2.73 1.87
CA ALA A 6 1.30 -3.01 3.31
C ALA A 6 1.99 -4.31 3.72
N GLU A 7 2.22 -5.21 2.77
CA GLU A 7 2.85 -6.49 3.02
C GLU A 7 3.90 -6.78 1.98
N LYS A 8 4.80 -7.71 2.27
CA LYS A 8 5.84 -8.08 1.32
C LYS A 8 5.23 -8.79 0.12
N ILE A 9 5.49 -8.27 -1.07
CA ILE A 9 5.10 -8.89 -2.34
C ILE A 9 6.37 -9.17 -3.15
N SER A 10 6.22 -9.81 -4.30
CA SER A 10 7.39 -10.14 -5.12
C SER A 10 8.13 -8.89 -5.58
N SER A 11 9.46 -8.98 -5.67
CA SER A 11 10.27 -7.86 -6.13
C SER A 11 9.93 -7.45 -7.55
N SER A 12 9.56 -8.38 -8.40
CA SER A 12 9.17 -8.06 -9.79
C SER A 12 7.89 -7.23 -9.82
N ALA A 13 6.94 -7.51 -8.93
CA ALA A 13 5.73 -6.70 -8.84
C ALA A 13 6.04 -5.28 -8.36
N VAL A 14 6.92 -5.14 -7.38
CA VAL A 14 7.35 -3.83 -6.91
C VAL A 14 8.03 -3.04 -8.03
N GLU A 15 8.90 -3.70 -8.79
CA GLU A 15 9.59 -3.05 -9.90
C GLU A 15 8.62 -2.56 -10.98
N LEU A 16 7.59 -3.34 -11.28
CA LEU A 16 6.57 -2.92 -12.24
C LEU A 16 5.86 -1.65 -11.79
N LEU A 17 5.52 -1.57 -10.51
CA LEU A 17 4.88 -0.37 -9.98
C LEU A 17 5.80 0.83 -10.02
N LYS A 18 7.09 0.63 -9.79
CA LYS A 18 8.08 1.71 -9.79
C LYS A 18 8.44 2.20 -11.19
N GLU A 19 8.08 1.46 -12.23
CA GLU A 19 8.32 1.89 -13.62
C GLU A 19 7.52 3.15 -13.97
N GLU A 20 6.37 3.38 -13.31
CA GLU A 20 5.61 4.59 -13.53
C GLU A 20 6.20 5.73 -12.69
N SER A 21 6.88 6.66 -13.36
CA SER A 21 7.61 7.73 -12.68
C SER A 21 6.72 8.70 -11.90
N ARG A 22 5.42 8.77 -12.23
CA ARG A 22 4.48 9.64 -11.54
C ARG A 22 3.91 9.01 -10.27
N TRP A 23 4.21 7.74 -10.00
CA TRP A 23 3.73 7.05 -8.83
C TRP A 23 4.82 7.02 -7.75
N THR A 24 4.43 7.34 -6.53
CA THR A 24 5.28 7.16 -5.36
C THR A 24 4.92 5.83 -4.72
N VAL A 25 5.86 4.91 -4.69
CA VAL A 25 5.63 3.57 -4.15
C VAL A 25 6.32 3.45 -2.81
N ILE A 26 5.56 3.19 -1.77
CA ILE A 26 6.08 2.96 -0.42
C ILE A 26 6.02 1.45 -0.17
N THR A 27 7.17 0.84 -0.02
CA THR A 27 7.26 -0.61 0.16
C THR A 27 7.01 -0.99 1.62
N HIS A 28 6.75 -2.27 1.85
CA HIS A 28 6.55 -2.81 3.19
C HIS A 28 7.72 -2.46 4.13
N GLU A 29 8.94 -2.55 3.64
CA GLU A 29 10.14 -2.26 4.43
C GLU A 29 10.21 -0.79 4.84
N GLN A 30 9.68 0.09 4.02
CA GLN A 30 9.71 1.54 4.28
C GLN A 30 8.66 1.98 5.29
N LEU A 31 7.71 1.13 5.63
CA LEU A 31 6.64 1.48 6.56
C LEU A 31 7.14 1.62 8.01
N ASN A 32 8.15 0.86 8.39
CA ASN A 32 8.67 0.83 9.76
C ASN A 32 7.55 0.62 10.79
N GLY A 33 6.57 -0.21 10.44
CA GLY A 33 5.45 -0.48 11.33
C GLY A 33 4.40 0.61 11.40
N ASN A 34 4.53 1.68 10.62
CA ASN A 34 3.61 2.81 10.69
C ASN A 34 2.64 2.83 9.48
N LEU A 35 1.91 1.74 9.31
CA LEU A 35 0.92 1.67 8.23
C LEU A 35 -0.16 2.76 8.34
N PRO A 36 -0.76 3.02 9.50
CA PRO A 36 -1.79 4.06 9.58
C PRO A 36 -1.31 5.45 9.15
N GLY A 37 -0.08 5.81 9.51
CA GLY A 37 0.48 7.10 9.12
C GLY A 37 0.75 7.19 7.63
N GLN A 38 1.22 6.12 7.04
CA GLN A 38 1.53 6.12 5.60
C GLN A 38 0.27 6.06 4.74
N VAL A 39 -0.77 5.41 5.20
CA VAL A 39 -1.98 5.26 4.40
C VAL A 39 -2.79 6.55 4.30
N GLU A 40 -2.55 7.52 5.17
CA GLU A 40 -3.31 8.78 5.17
C GLU A 40 -3.23 9.53 3.84
N GLY A 41 -2.09 9.52 3.19
CA GLY A 41 -1.93 10.19 1.91
C GLY A 41 -1.96 9.26 0.72
N ALA A 42 -2.29 8.01 0.93
CA ALA A 42 -2.24 7.00 -0.13
C ALA A 42 -3.48 7.04 -1.01
N ASP A 43 -3.27 6.89 -2.31
CA ASP A 43 -4.34 6.72 -3.29
C ASP A 43 -4.67 5.25 -3.47
N ALA A 44 -3.69 4.36 -3.27
CA ALA A 44 -3.85 2.93 -3.43
C ALA A 44 -3.16 2.18 -2.29
N LEU A 45 -3.74 1.06 -1.91
CA LEU A 45 -3.21 0.19 -0.88
C LEU A 45 -3.16 -1.23 -1.42
N ILE A 46 -2.00 -1.87 -1.29
CA ILE A 46 -1.84 -3.27 -1.69
C ILE A 46 -1.61 -4.10 -0.44
N VAL A 47 -2.44 -5.13 -0.29
CA VAL A 47 -2.40 -6.04 0.85
C VAL A 47 -2.32 -7.49 0.37
N ARG A 48 -2.08 -8.38 1.30
CA ARG A 48 -2.20 -9.82 1.10
C ARG A 48 -3.20 -10.35 2.12
N SER A 49 -2.86 -11.41 2.82
CA SER A 49 -3.78 -12.06 3.77
C SER A 49 -3.56 -11.66 5.22
N ALA A 50 -2.41 -11.08 5.57
CA ALA A 50 -2.07 -10.79 6.96
C ALA A 50 -2.62 -9.46 7.45
N VAL A 51 -2.73 -8.47 6.56
CA VAL A 51 -3.26 -7.15 6.95
C VAL A 51 -4.76 -7.11 6.71
N TYR A 52 -5.49 -6.83 7.79
CA TYR A 52 -6.94 -6.65 7.69
C TYR A 52 -7.27 -5.21 7.35
N VAL A 53 -8.02 -5.02 6.28
CA VAL A 53 -8.52 -3.70 5.91
C VAL A 53 -9.85 -3.52 6.63
N ASP A 54 -9.77 -2.95 7.82
CA ASP A 54 -10.95 -2.74 8.67
C ASP A 54 -11.31 -1.25 8.75
N SER A 55 -12.37 -0.94 9.47
CA SER A 55 -12.83 0.43 9.59
C SER A 55 -11.80 1.33 10.27
N ALA A 56 -11.03 0.80 11.22
CA ALA A 56 -10.01 1.58 11.90
C ALA A 56 -8.91 2.02 10.93
N LEU A 57 -8.47 1.13 10.06
CA LEU A 57 -7.48 1.47 9.03
C LEU A 57 -8.06 2.45 8.02
N LEU A 58 -9.29 2.22 7.57
CA LEU A 58 -9.95 3.06 6.57
C LEU A 58 -10.22 4.47 7.07
N GLU A 59 -10.37 4.67 8.37
CA GLU A 59 -10.50 6.00 8.94
C GLU A 59 -9.29 6.88 8.67
N HIS A 60 -8.10 6.28 8.57
CA HIS A 60 -6.88 7.00 8.23
C HIS A 60 -6.71 7.19 6.72
N ALA A 61 -7.40 6.40 5.92
CA ALA A 61 -7.19 6.35 4.46
C ALA A 61 -8.14 7.26 3.72
N ARG A 62 -8.07 8.57 4.00
CA ARG A 62 -9.02 9.54 3.47
C ARG A 62 -8.96 9.75 1.97
N LYS A 63 -7.80 9.53 1.37
CA LYS A 63 -7.60 9.70 -0.07
C LYS A 63 -7.64 8.39 -0.84
N LEU A 64 -7.86 7.29 -0.15
CA LEU A 64 -7.77 5.97 -0.76
C LEU A 64 -8.86 5.77 -1.79
N ARG A 65 -8.47 5.36 -2.99
CA ARG A 65 -9.36 5.15 -4.13
C ARG A 65 -9.46 3.68 -4.52
N VAL A 66 -8.41 2.91 -4.27
CA VAL A 66 -8.38 1.52 -4.69
C VAL A 66 -7.59 0.68 -3.70
N ILE A 67 -8.05 -0.54 -3.49
CA ILE A 67 -7.36 -1.54 -2.68
C ILE A 67 -7.12 -2.75 -3.56
N GLY A 68 -5.85 -3.13 -3.70
CA GLY A 68 -5.47 -4.31 -4.45
C GLY A 68 -5.05 -5.42 -3.50
N ARG A 69 -5.42 -6.65 -3.82
CA ARG A 69 -4.98 -7.81 -3.06
C ARG A 69 -4.01 -8.62 -3.90
N ALA A 70 -2.79 -8.81 -3.41
CA ALA A 70 -1.77 -9.59 -4.08
C ALA A 70 -1.71 -10.99 -3.48
N GLY A 71 -1.63 -11.98 -4.35
CA GLY A 71 -1.58 -13.38 -3.93
C GLY A 71 -2.95 -13.98 -3.75
N VAL A 72 -2.98 -15.12 -3.13
CA VAL A 72 -4.19 -15.94 -2.99
C VAL A 72 -4.82 -15.75 -1.64
#